data_766815f536132d5e508383bb33b0556b
#
_entry.id   766815f536132d5e508383bb33b0556b
#
_cell.length_a   1.000
_cell.length_b   1.000
_cell.length_c   1.000
_cell.angle_alpha   90.00
_cell.angle_beta   90.00
_cell.angle_gamma   90.00
#
_symmetry.space_group_name_H-M   'P 1'
#
loop_
_entity.id
_entity.type
_entity.pdbx_description
1 polymer ?
#
loop_
_entity_poly.entity_id
_entity_poly.type
_entity_poly.pdbx_seq_one_letter_code
_entity_poly.pdbx_strand_id
1 'polypeptide(L)'
;IKTPTLLIGGTYDLITPLMNEQFNVFSALNNPSNRFLIIEGASHFSPIRINNSYEKNNDVFKISESFIGSEPILVQALSAKFIVKFLQNIKDQKVPTVIKNQRDLGLDYHLLDLETIKEVSKN
;
A
#
# COMPACT_ATOMS: atom_id res chain seq x y z
N ILE A 1 13.73 1.84 -14.23
CA ILE A 1 12.74 0.76 -14.46
C ILE A 1 11.62 1.33 -15.30
N LYS A 2 11.40 0.77 -16.47
CA LYS A 2 10.33 1.20 -17.40
C LYS A 2 9.06 0.35 -17.29
N THR A 3 9.10 -0.72 -16.52
CA THR A 3 7.96 -1.61 -16.33
C THR A 3 6.88 -0.92 -15.49
N PRO A 4 5.60 -1.02 -15.87
CA PRO A 4 4.52 -0.53 -15.01
C PRO A 4 4.60 -1.18 -13.64
N THR A 5 4.51 -0.37 -12.61
CA THR A 5 4.72 -0.81 -11.22
C THR A 5 3.58 -0.35 -10.32
N LEU A 6 3.05 -1.28 -9.55
CA LEU A 6 2.14 -0.99 -8.44
C LEU A 6 2.93 -1.16 -7.14
N LEU A 7 3.14 -0.07 -6.41
CA LEU A 7 3.69 -0.11 -5.06
C LEU A 7 2.55 -0.08 -4.07
N ILE A 8 2.63 -0.90 -3.04
CA ILE A 8 1.62 -0.96 -1.98
C ILE A 8 2.30 -0.66 -0.65
N GLY A 9 1.81 0.34 0.03
CA GLY A 9 2.35 0.75 1.31
C GLY A 9 1.27 1.13 2.30
N GLY A 10 1.65 1.23 3.57
CA GLY A 10 0.76 1.56 4.66
C GLY A 10 1.25 2.74 5.47
N THR A 11 0.32 3.54 5.97
CA THR A 11 0.67 4.70 6.80
C THR A 11 1.20 4.30 8.18
N TYR A 12 0.98 3.05 8.58
CA TYR A 12 1.43 2.53 9.87
C TYR A 12 2.66 1.64 9.75
N ASP A 13 3.42 1.79 8.66
CA ASP A 13 4.67 1.06 8.46
C ASP A 13 5.81 1.78 9.21
N LEU A 14 6.18 1.22 10.36
CA LEU A 14 7.23 1.79 11.21
C LEU A 14 8.63 1.26 10.86
N ILE A 15 8.73 0.25 10.00
CA ILE A 15 10.00 -0.36 9.58
C ILE A 15 10.51 0.31 8.31
N THR A 16 9.65 0.43 7.30
CA THR A 16 9.95 1.18 6.08
C THR A 16 8.94 2.30 5.93
N PRO A 17 9.13 3.42 6.65
CA PRO A 17 8.14 4.50 6.68
C PRO A 17 7.78 5.03 5.30
N LEU A 18 6.49 5.26 5.10
CA LEU A 18 5.91 5.61 3.81
C LEU A 18 6.65 6.75 3.11
N MET A 19 6.89 7.85 3.82
CA MET A 19 7.47 9.05 3.22
C MET A 19 8.98 8.96 3.00
N ASN A 20 9.69 8.33 3.93
CA ASN A 20 11.16 8.32 3.88
C ASN A 20 11.72 7.20 3.00
N GLU A 21 11.00 6.09 2.89
CA GLU A 21 11.48 4.91 2.19
C GLU A 21 10.68 4.65 0.90
N GLN A 22 9.40 4.39 1.06
CA GLN A 22 8.57 3.92 -0.04
C GLN A 22 8.31 5.00 -1.09
N PHE A 23 8.07 6.21 -0.65
CA PHE A 23 7.88 7.35 -1.55
C PHE A 23 9.13 7.63 -2.39
N ASN A 24 10.31 7.55 -1.79
CA ASN A 24 11.57 7.76 -2.52
C ASN A 24 11.76 6.71 -3.62
N VAL A 25 11.44 5.45 -3.33
CA VAL A 25 11.48 4.38 -4.34
C VAL A 25 10.49 4.69 -5.46
N PHE A 26 9.25 5.03 -5.13
CA PHE A 26 8.21 5.32 -6.12
C PHE A 26 8.58 6.52 -7.00
N SER A 27 9.16 7.56 -6.43
CA SER A 27 9.55 8.76 -7.17
C SER A 27 10.66 8.52 -8.19
N ALA A 28 11.44 7.46 -8.00
CA ALA A 28 12.49 7.07 -8.93
C ALA A 28 11.99 6.22 -10.10
N LEU A 29 10.74 5.74 -10.05
CA LEU A 29 10.16 4.95 -11.13
C LEU A 29 9.63 5.88 -12.24
N ASN A 30 9.77 5.46 -13.48
CA ASN A 30 9.50 6.32 -14.62
C ASN A 30 8.57 5.64 -15.64
N ASN A 31 7.30 5.46 -15.25
CA ASN A 31 6.25 4.97 -16.14
C ASN A 31 4.94 5.67 -15.79
N PRO A 32 4.20 6.22 -16.76
CA PRO A 32 2.95 6.94 -16.48
C PRO A 32 1.85 6.05 -15.90
N SER A 33 1.96 4.73 -16.03
CA SER A 33 1.02 3.78 -15.42
C SER A 33 1.38 3.38 -14.00
N ASN A 34 2.48 3.88 -13.44
CA ASN A 34 2.86 3.58 -12.07
C ASN A 34 1.83 4.13 -11.09
N ARG A 35 1.48 3.31 -10.11
CA ARG A 35 0.57 3.72 -9.04
C ARG A 35 1.11 3.31 -7.69
N PHE A 36 0.80 4.12 -6.69
CA PHE A 36 1.09 3.85 -5.30
C PHE A 36 -0.23 3.69 -4.54
N LEU A 37 -0.52 2.47 -4.13
CA LEU A 37 -1.66 2.18 -3.25
C LEU A 37 -1.23 2.43 -1.81
N ILE A 38 -1.78 3.43 -1.19
CA ILE A 38 -1.54 3.79 0.20
C ILE A 38 -2.77 3.38 1.01
N ILE A 39 -2.60 2.47 1.95
CA ILE A 39 -3.67 1.98 2.83
C ILE A 39 -3.45 2.55 4.22
N GLU A 40 -4.39 3.34 4.71
CA GLU A 40 -4.29 3.92 6.04
C GLU A 40 -4.40 2.84 7.11
N GLY A 41 -3.48 2.88 8.06
CA GLY A 41 -3.41 1.92 9.15
C GLY A 41 -2.72 0.61 8.80
N ALA A 42 -2.41 0.33 7.54
CA ALA A 42 -1.65 -0.86 7.18
C ALA A 42 -0.20 -0.75 7.64
N SER A 43 0.34 -1.85 8.11
CA SER A 43 1.69 -1.94 8.64
C SER A 43 2.60 -2.77 7.73
N HIS A 44 3.89 -2.80 8.08
CA HIS A 44 4.87 -3.64 7.38
C HIS A 44 4.48 -5.13 7.39
N PHE A 45 3.82 -5.56 8.44
CA PHE A 45 3.46 -6.96 8.64
C PHE A 45 2.08 -7.34 8.07
N SER A 46 1.27 -6.37 7.66
CA SER A 46 -0.07 -6.64 7.14
C SER A 46 -0.11 -7.64 5.99
N PRO A 47 0.85 -7.63 5.04
CA PRO A 47 0.83 -8.59 3.94
C PRO A 47 1.04 -10.04 4.33
N ILE A 48 1.66 -10.30 5.48
CA ILE A 48 2.07 -11.64 5.88
C ILE A 48 1.36 -12.18 7.12
N ARG A 49 0.56 -11.36 7.79
CA ARG A 49 -0.18 -11.76 8.99
C ARG A 49 -1.53 -12.38 8.63
N ILE A 50 -2.00 -13.29 9.47
CA ILE A 50 -3.33 -13.89 9.31
C ILE A 50 -4.38 -13.03 10.01
N ASN A 51 -4.07 -12.56 11.23
CA ASN A 51 -4.95 -11.69 12.00
C ASN A 51 -4.17 -10.95 13.08
N ASN A 52 -4.83 -10.01 13.78
CA ASN A 52 -4.23 -9.24 14.86
C ASN A 52 -4.04 -10.04 16.15
N SER A 53 -4.71 -11.17 16.30
CA SER A 53 -4.56 -12.03 17.47
C SER A 53 -3.42 -13.03 17.34
N TYR A 54 -2.67 -12.96 16.28
CA TYR A 54 -1.57 -13.84 16.02
C TYR A 54 -0.51 -13.73 17.13
N GLU A 55 -0.17 -14.88 17.74
CA GLU A 55 1.03 -15.02 18.54
C GLU A 55 1.04 -14.56 19.98
N LYS A 56 -0.05 -14.75 20.67
CA LYS A 56 0.03 -14.69 22.13
C LYS A 56 1.03 -15.71 22.71
N ASN A 57 1.44 -16.70 21.93
CA ASN A 57 2.27 -17.81 22.38
C ASN A 57 3.63 -17.94 21.67
N ASN A 58 4.00 -17.00 20.81
CA ASN A 58 5.27 -17.07 20.11
C ASN A 58 6.26 -16.02 20.67
N ASP A 59 7.11 -16.45 21.61
CA ASP A 59 8.05 -15.59 22.28
C ASP A 59 9.18 -15.09 21.36
N VAL A 60 9.40 -15.72 20.21
CA VAL A 60 10.49 -15.37 19.28
C VAL A 60 10.13 -14.14 18.44
N PHE A 61 8.85 -13.93 18.14
CA PHE A 61 8.38 -12.83 17.32
C PHE A 61 7.30 -12.03 18.03
N LYS A 62 7.57 -11.58 19.27
CA LYS A 62 6.68 -10.62 19.94
C LYS A 62 6.68 -9.30 19.18
N ILE A 63 5.87 -9.25 18.14
CA ILE A 63 5.57 -8.01 17.47
C ILE A 63 4.52 -7.31 18.33
N SER A 64 4.87 -6.16 18.86
CA SER A 64 3.93 -5.31 19.57
C SER A 64 2.69 -5.06 18.69
N GLU A 65 1.51 -5.01 19.29
CA GLU A 65 0.27 -4.69 18.56
C GLU A 65 0.39 -3.38 17.78
N SER A 66 1.23 -2.45 18.24
CA SER A 66 1.51 -1.21 17.54
C SER A 66 2.13 -1.39 16.16
N PHE A 67 2.75 -2.55 15.86
CA PHE A 67 3.30 -2.85 14.55
C PHE A 67 2.32 -3.55 13.61
N ILE A 68 1.17 -3.98 14.09
CA ILE A 68 0.20 -4.73 13.30
C ILE A 68 -0.73 -3.80 12.51
N GLY A 69 -1.19 -2.71 13.13
CA GLY A 69 -2.09 -1.75 12.49
C GLY A 69 -3.48 -2.31 12.20
N SER A 70 -4.02 -1.98 11.04
CA SER A 70 -5.32 -2.44 10.59
C SER A 70 -5.38 -3.95 10.43
N GLU A 71 -6.60 -4.52 10.44
CA GLU A 71 -6.80 -5.97 10.30
C GLU A 71 -6.10 -6.51 9.06
N PRO A 72 -5.11 -7.40 9.20
CA PRO A 72 -4.29 -7.86 8.06
C PRO A 72 -5.09 -8.50 6.94
N ILE A 73 -6.12 -9.27 7.27
CA ILE A 73 -6.91 -9.96 6.25
C ILE A 73 -7.65 -8.97 5.35
N LEU A 74 -8.07 -7.85 5.88
CA LEU A 74 -8.73 -6.78 5.11
C LEU A 74 -7.71 -6.04 4.23
N VAL A 75 -6.53 -5.79 4.76
CA VAL A 75 -5.43 -5.17 3.98
C VAL A 75 -5.04 -6.07 2.81
N GLN A 76 -4.93 -7.37 3.05
CA GLN A 76 -4.63 -8.34 1.99
C GLN A 76 -5.73 -8.40 0.94
N ALA A 77 -7.00 -8.40 1.35
CA ALA A 77 -8.13 -8.42 0.42
C ALA A 77 -8.17 -7.16 -0.44
N LEU A 78 -7.96 -5.99 0.16
CA LEU A 78 -7.92 -4.72 -0.58
C LEU A 78 -6.73 -4.68 -1.54
N SER A 79 -5.56 -5.12 -1.10
CA SER A 79 -4.36 -5.21 -1.93
C SER A 79 -4.58 -6.13 -3.13
N ALA A 80 -5.14 -7.32 -2.92
CA ALA A 80 -5.44 -8.28 -3.98
C ALA A 80 -6.38 -7.68 -5.03
N LYS A 81 -7.41 -6.97 -4.60
CA LYS A 81 -8.34 -6.28 -5.49
C LYS A 81 -7.63 -5.30 -6.43
N PHE A 82 -6.72 -4.50 -5.90
CA PHE A 82 -5.98 -3.52 -6.70
C PHE A 82 -4.90 -4.15 -7.56
N ILE A 83 -4.26 -5.22 -7.11
CA ILE A 83 -3.33 -6.00 -7.94
C ILE A 83 -4.03 -6.52 -9.19
N VAL A 84 -5.21 -7.14 -9.04
CA VAL A 84 -5.99 -7.65 -10.16
C VAL A 84 -6.40 -6.53 -11.10
N LYS A 85 -6.91 -5.42 -10.58
CA LYS A 85 -7.29 -4.26 -11.41
C LYS A 85 -6.09 -3.67 -12.16
N PHE A 86 -4.96 -3.56 -11.51
CA PHE A 86 -3.75 -3.04 -12.12
C PHE A 86 -3.29 -3.92 -13.29
N LEU A 87 -3.26 -5.23 -13.09
CA LEU A 87 -2.89 -6.18 -14.14
C LEU A 87 -3.87 -6.16 -15.31
N GLN A 88 -5.18 -6.05 -15.05
CA GLN A 88 -6.19 -5.91 -16.08
C GLN A 88 -6.00 -4.63 -16.91
N ASN A 89 -5.69 -3.51 -16.26
CA ASN A 89 -5.40 -2.25 -16.95
C ASN A 89 -4.19 -2.39 -17.88
N ILE A 90 -3.13 -3.04 -17.41
CA ILE A 90 -1.94 -3.28 -18.24
C ILE A 90 -2.29 -4.15 -19.45
N LYS A 91 -3.01 -5.23 -19.23
CA LYS A 91 -3.45 -6.13 -20.31
C LYS A 91 -4.29 -5.40 -21.36
N ASP A 92 -5.19 -4.53 -20.91
CA ASP A 92 -6.10 -3.78 -21.78
C ASP A 92 -5.48 -2.48 -22.31
N GLN A 93 -4.21 -2.22 -22.03
CA GLN A 93 -3.49 -1.00 -22.40
C GLN A 93 -4.18 0.28 -21.92
N LYS A 94 -4.78 0.23 -20.76
CA LYS A 94 -5.43 1.36 -20.10
C LYS A 94 -4.56 1.91 -18.99
N VAL A 95 -4.52 3.25 -18.88
CA VAL A 95 -3.85 3.90 -17.76
C VAL A 95 -4.72 3.73 -16.52
N PRO A 96 -4.16 3.23 -15.40
CA PRO A 96 -4.91 3.09 -14.15
C PRO A 96 -5.44 4.44 -13.66
N THR A 97 -6.61 4.43 -13.05
CA THR A 97 -7.20 5.63 -12.45
C THR A 97 -6.40 6.11 -11.24
N VAL A 98 -6.55 7.39 -10.91
CA VAL A 98 -6.10 7.97 -9.65
C VAL A 98 -7.29 8.06 -8.71
N ILE A 99 -7.14 7.60 -7.47
CA ILE A 99 -8.20 7.59 -6.47
C ILE A 99 -7.67 8.27 -5.21
N LYS A 100 -8.39 9.28 -4.73
CA LYS A 100 -8.05 10.03 -3.51
C LYS A 100 -9.11 9.79 -2.45
N ASN A 101 -8.68 9.50 -1.22
CA ASN A 101 -9.54 9.46 -0.04
C ASN A 101 -10.81 8.60 -0.23
N GLN A 102 -10.63 7.36 -0.59
CA GLN A 102 -11.73 6.40 -0.71
C GLN A 102 -11.72 5.38 0.42
N ARG A 103 -12.86 4.72 0.60
CA ARG A 103 -13.01 3.69 1.62
C ARG A 103 -13.57 2.43 0.98
N ASP A 104 -12.95 1.29 1.29
CA ASP A 104 -13.40 -0.02 0.87
C ASP A 104 -12.96 -1.06 1.91
N LEU A 105 -13.78 -2.08 2.13
CA LEU A 105 -13.53 -3.12 3.14
C LEU A 105 -13.21 -2.55 4.53
N GLY A 106 -13.79 -1.40 4.87
CA GLY A 106 -13.53 -0.74 6.15
C GLY A 106 -12.18 -0.04 6.26
N LEU A 107 -11.44 0.08 5.17
CA LEU A 107 -10.13 0.74 5.12
C LEU A 107 -10.18 1.99 4.26
N ASP A 108 -9.52 3.04 4.75
CA ASP A 108 -9.29 4.25 3.96
C ASP A 108 -8.03 4.04 3.10
N TYR A 109 -8.11 4.44 1.84
CA TYR A 109 -7.00 4.25 0.92
C TYR A 109 -6.91 5.34 -0.14
N HIS A 110 -5.76 5.40 -0.78
CA HIS A 110 -5.46 6.27 -1.92
C HIS A 110 -4.73 5.46 -2.99
N LEU A 111 -5.05 5.68 -4.24
CA LEU A 111 -4.29 5.13 -5.38
C LEU A 111 -3.75 6.30 -6.19
N LEU A 112 -2.48 6.64 -6.00
CA LEU A 112 -1.91 7.88 -6.48
C LEU A 112 -0.87 7.65 -7.58
N ASP A 113 -0.79 8.60 -8.51
CA ASP A 113 0.34 8.73 -9.43
C ASP A 113 1.40 9.64 -8.83
N LEU A 114 2.55 9.73 -9.51
CA LEU A 114 3.66 10.53 -9.02
C LEU A 114 3.31 12.04 -8.95
N GLU A 115 2.59 12.54 -9.94
CA GLU A 115 2.22 13.96 -9.96
C GLU A 115 1.30 14.34 -8.80
N THR A 116 0.32 13.51 -8.51
CA THR A 116 -0.59 13.73 -7.37
C THR A 116 0.15 13.73 -6.05
N ILE A 117 1.10 12.81 -5.88
CA ILE A 117 1.92 12.77 -4.67
C ILE A 117 2.77 14.03 -4.55
N LYS A 118 3.38 14.49 -5.63
CA LYS A 118 4.16 15.72 -5.64
C LYS A 118 3.33 16.95 -5.27
N GLU A 119 2.10 17.04 -5.75
CA GLU A 119 1.19 18.13 -5.39
C GLU A 119 0.87 18.13 -3.90
N VAL A 120 0.58 16.97 -3.32
CA VAL A 120 0.27 16.82 -1.90
C VAL A 120 1.49 17.16 -1.04
N SER A 121 2.69 16.80 -1.46
CA SER A 121 3.91 17.03 -0.68
C SER A 121 4.40 18.49 -0.69
N LYS A 122 3.84 19.35 -1.55
CA LYS A 122 4.16 20.80 -1.58
C LYS A 122 3.42 21.61 -0.51
N ASN A 123 2.46 21.02 0.15
CA ASN A 123 1.64 21.70 1.16
C ASN A 123 2.18 21.42 2.57
#